data_92be3cbdcaf71c77419474be3e71e1a8
#
_entry.id   92be3cbdcaf71c77419474be3e71e1a8
#
_cell.length_a   1.000
_cell.length_b   1.000
_cell.length_c   1.000
_cell.angle_alpha   90.00
_cell.angle_beta   90.00
_cell.angle_gamma   90.00
#
_symmetry.space_group_name_H-M   'P 1'
#
loop_
_entity.id
_entity.type
_entity.pdbx_description
1 polymer ?
#
loop_
_entity_poly.entity_id
_entity_poly.type
_entity_poly.pdbx_seq_one_letter_code
_entity_poly.pdbx_strand_id
1 'polypeptide(L)'
;MDFTLDNQKSITIMNQQQATHYTSPALKVCGLTNLDQIQELIDINTDFLGFIFYEKSPRYVLNHLSIEDIAQINHQEKVGVFVNEKIETIVEIAEKGKLNLIQLHGDEDDSLITELRKQLNPDVKIIKVIRIGNNTAENKEKIAKIFNDNPATYNLQPINFYLFDTDSKAFGGTGQLFDWNLLNDFDIPLPYFLSGGISEENIKNMEGLKQKPFALDINSKFEIAPGDKDVNRIKKFKTIIPKSPNGTI
;
A
#
# COMPACT_ATOMS: atom_id res chain seq x y z
N MET A 1 -8.70 30.21 29.21
CA MET A 1 -9.43 29.83 27.97
C MET A 1 -8.59 28.78 27.28
N ASP A 2 -9.11 27.57 27.25
CA ASP A 2 -8.33 26.35 26.95
C ASP A 2 -8.35 26.07 25.45
N PHE A 3 -7.33 26.57 24.74
CA PHE A 3 -7.17 26.39 23.29
C PHE A 3 -6.78 24.96 22.85
N THR A 4 -6.50 24.06 23.79
CA THR A 4 -6.02 22.70 23.52
C THR A 4 -7.12 21.69 23.28
N LEU A 5 -8.31 21.88 23.87
CA LEU A 5 -9.44 20.93 23.76
C LEU A 5 -10.25 21.09 22.48
N ASP A 6 -10.31 22.29 21.92
CA ASP A 6 -11.02 22.55 20.65
C ASP A 6 -10.24 22.04 19.42
N ASN A 7 -8.89 22.10 19.48
CA ASN A 7 -8.04 21.53 18.41
C ASN A 7 -8.14 20.00 18.34
N GLN A 8 -8.18 19.30 19.48
CA GLN A 8 -8.33 17.83 19.49
C GLN A 8 -9.66 17.38 18.92
N LYS A 9 -10.76 18.06 19.19
CA LYS A 9 -12.07 17.75 18.61
C LYS A 9 -12.12 18.02 17.10
N SER A 10 -11.53 19.10 16.64
CA SER A 10 -11.49 19.43 15.21
C SER A 10 -10.63 18.43 14.41
N ILE A 11 -9.53 17.94 14.99
CA ILE A 11 -8.66 16.92 14.39
C ILE A 11 -9.35 15.55 14.32
N THR A 12 -10.11 15.18 15.37
CA THR A 12 -10.90 13.94 15.39
C THR A 12 -12.01 13.97 14.32
N ILE A 13 -12.63 15.13 14.10
CA ILE A 13 -13.69 15.32 13.10
C ILE A 13 -13.10 15.29 11.66
N MET A 14 -11.92 15.87 11.41
CA MET A 14 -11.28 15.81 10.09
C MET A 14 -10.83 14.40 9.72
N ASN A 15 -10.34 13.60 10.67
CA ASN A 15 -9.98 12.19 10.43
C ASN A 15 -11.21 11.28 10.21
N GLN A 16 -12.37 11.62 10.79
CA GLN A 16 -13.62 10.90 10.52
C GLN A 16 -14.26 11.24 9.17
N GLN A 17 -13.96 12.42 8.60
CA GLN A 17 -14.50 12.81 7.28
C GLN A 17 -13.76 12.20 6.09
N GLN A 18 -12.55 11.64 6.29
CA GLN A 18 -11.84 10.86 5.25
C GLN A 18 -12.05 9.33 5.37
N ALA A 19 -12.78 8.85 6.37
CA ALA A 19 -13.33 7.51 6.35
C ALA A 19 -14.45 7.47 5.29
N THR A 20 -14.05 7.40 4.02
CA THR A 20 -14.97 6.99 2.96
C THR A 20 -15.60 5.69 3.40
N HIS A 21 -16.94 5.60 3.37
CA HIS A 21 -17.71 4.42 3.76
C HIS A 21 -17.41 3.26 2.79
N TYR A 22 -16.21 2.71 2.86
CA TYR A 22 -15.89 1.47 2.14
C TYR A 22 -16.61 0.33 2.88
N THR A 23 -17.58 -0.28 2.22
CA THR A 23 -18.23 -1.51 2.70
C THR A 23 -17.31 -2.73 2.59
N SER A 24 -16.17 -2.61 1.93
CA SER A 24 -15.12 -3.62 1.76
C SER A 24 -13.76 -2.91 1.63
N PRO A 25 -12.63 -3.58 1.92
CA PRO A 25 -11.31 -3.02 1.64
C PRO A 25 -11.18 -2.60 0.18
N ALA A 26 -10.47 -1.50 -0.06
CA ALA A 26 -10.06 -1.09 -1.39
C ALA A 26 -9.13 -2.14 -2.02
N LEU A 27 -9.02 -2.17 -3.35
CA LEU A 27 -8.18 -3.11 -4.07
C LEU A 27 -7.03 -2.37 -4.78
N LYS A 28 -5.80 -2.73 -4.45
CA LYS A 28 -4.59 -2.34 -5.18
C LYS A 28 -4.13 -3.51 -6.04
N VAL A 29 -3.91 -3.26 -7.33
CA VAL A 29 -3.25 -4.21 -8.25
C VAL A 29 -1.86 -3.70 -8.56
N CYS A 30 -0.82 -4.46 -8.15
CA CYS A 30 0.57 -4.05 -8.22
C CYS A 30 1.33 -4.75 -9.36
N GLY A 31 2.40 -4.12 -9.85
CA GLY A 31 3.27 -4.69 -10.89
C GLY A 31 2.67 -4.63 -12.29
N LEU A 32 2.01 -3.52 -12.60
CA LEU A 32 1.37 -3.26 -13.89
C LEU A 32 2.40 -2.84 -14.95
N THR A 33 2.30 -3.41 -16.14
CA THR A 33 3.24 -3.20 -17.25
C THR A 33 2.56 -3.09 -18.63
N ASN A 34 1.23 -3.26 -18.72
CA ASN A 34 0.48 -3.31 -19.97
C ASN A 34 -0.69 -2.34 -19.94
N LEU A 35 -0.75 -1.40 -20.90
CA LEU A 35 -1.77 -0.34 -20.95
C LEU A 35 -3.19 -0.88 -21.16
N ASP A 36 -3.37 -1.92 -21.97
CA ASP A 36 -4.69 -2.50 -22.21
C ASP A 36 -5.25 -3.12 -20.93
N GLN A 37 -4.42 -3.88 -20.19
CA GLN A 37 -4.81 -4.46 -18.90
C GLN A 37 -5.06 -3.37 -17.84
N ILE A 38 -4.29 -2.29 -17.86
CA ILE A 38 -4.51 -1.14 -16.97
C ILE A 38 -5.89 -0.52 -17.26
N GLN A 39 -6.25 -0.35 -18.54
CA GLN A 39 -7.56 0.17 -18.89
C GLN A 39 -8.68 -0.77 -18.44
N GLU A 40 -8.55 -2.08 -18.65
CA GLU A 40 -9.51 -3.05 -18.15
C GLU A 40 -9.67 -3.01 -16.62
N LEU A 41 -8.58 -2.79 -15.88
CA LEU A 41 -8.61 -2.64 -14.41
C LEU A 41 -9.32 -1.34 -14.00
N ILE A 42 -9.14 -0.25 -14.74
CA ILE A 42 -9.88 1.00 -14.54
C ILE A 42 -11.37 0.78 -14.76
N ASP A 43 -11.75 0.09 -15.84
CA ASP A 43 -13.14 -0.17 -16.22
C ASP A 43 -13.89 -1.01 -15.17
N ILE A 44 -13.17 -1.85 -14.42
CA ILE A 44 -13.73 -2.58 -13.28
C ILE A 44 -13.62 -1.84 -11.95
N ASN A 45 -13.27 -0.55 -11.98
CA ASN A 45 -13.11 0.32 -10.80
C ASN A 45 -12.11 -0.24 -9.78
N THR A 46 -10.89 -0.58 -10.22
CA THR A 46 -9.78 -0.88 -9.31
C THR A 46 -9.37 0.40 -8.59
N ASP A 47 -9.15 0.35 -7.27
CA ASP A 47 -8.95 1.54 -6.46
C ASP A 47 -7.53 2.09 -6.56
N PHE A 48 -6.50 1.23 -6.67
CA PHE A 48 -5.09 1.62 -6.74
C PHE A 48 -4.36 0.84 -7.84
N LEU A 49 -3.55 1.55 -8.64
CA LEU A 49 -2.73 1.01 -9.70
C LEU A 49 -1.25 1.11 -9.33
N GLY A 50 -0.56 -0.03 -9.18
CA GLY A 50 0.84 -0.10 -8.71
C GLY A 50 1.85 -0.33 -9.84
N PHE A 51 2.86 0.54 -9.93
CA PHE A 51 3.95 0.52 -10.91
C PHE A 51 5.28 0.33 -10.19
N ILE A 52 6.05 -0.70 -10.53
CA ILE A 52 7.30 -1.04 -9.85
C ILE A 52 8.47 -0.37 -10.57
N PHE A 53 9.15 0.56 -9.88
CA PHE A 53 10.35 1.27 -10.33
C PHE A 53 11.63 0.66 -9.73
N TYR A 54 11.74 -0.66 -9.73
CA TYR A 54 12.91 -1.40 -9.26
C TYR A 54 13.46 -2.28 -10.39
N GLU A 55 14.62 -1.92 -10.95
CA GLU A 55 15.20 -2.58 -12.14
C GLU A 55 15.37 -4.10 -12.01
N LYS A 56 15.65 -4.60 -10.81
CA LYS A 56 15.81 -6.04 -10.57
C LYS A 56 14.50 -6.81 -10.50
N SER A 57 13.35 -6.10 -10.53
CA SER A 57 12.05 -6.73 -10.57
C SER A 57 11.74 -7.23 -11.98
N PRO A 58 11.21 -8.47 -12.13
CA PRO A 58 10.70 -8.91 -13.42
C PRO A 58 9.47 -8.11 -13.90
N ARG A 59 8.96 -7.22 -13.04
CA ARG A 59 7.82 -6.32 -13.29
C ARG A 59 8.27 -4.86 -13.32
N TYR A 60 9.56 -4.61 -13.65
CA TYR A 60 10.06 -3.25 -13.78
C TYR A 60 9.32 -2.52 -14.88
N VAL A 61 8.57 -1.49 -14.50
CA VAL A 61 7.62 -0.85 -15.41
C VAL A 61 8.30 -0.17 -16.60
N LEU A 62 9.50 0.41 -16.41
CA LEU A 62 10.20 1.14 -17.47
C LEU A 62 10.79 0.22 -18.57
N ASN A 63 10.72 -1.10 -18.41
CA ASN A 63 10.98 -2.02 -19.53
C ASN A 63 9.81 -2.12 -20.52
N HIS A 64 8.64 -1.58 -20.17
CA HIS A 64 7.39 -1.77 -20.91
C HIS A 64 6.68 -0.46 -21.23
N LEU A 65 6.68 0.49 -20.29
CA LEU A 65 5.98 1.78 -20.38
C LEU A 65 6.96 2.91 -20.08
N SER A 66 6.82 4.02 -20.77
CA SER A 66 7.51 5.26 -20.41
C SER A 66 6.86 5.95 -19.21
N ILE A 67 7.57 6.90 -18.60
CA ILE A 67 6.99 7.73 -17.52
C ILE A 67 5.83 8.57 -18.07
N GLU A 68 5.94 9.01 -19.31
CA GLU A 68 4.90 9.75 -20.03
C GLU A 68 3.64 8.92 -20.25
N ASP A 69 3.77 7.63 -20.59
CA ASP A 69 2.61 6.73 -20.68
C ASP A 69 1.89 6.64 -19.33
N ILE A 70 2.64 6.46 -18.24
CA ILE A 70 2.08 6.40 -16.88
C ILE A 70 1.40 7.72 -16.51
N ALA A 71 1.98 8.85 -16.89
CA ALA A 71 1.42 10.18 -16.63
C ALA A 71 0.07 10.40 -17.34
N GLN A 72 -0.14 9.76 -18.50
CA GLN A 72 -1.38 9.87 -19.28
C GLN A 72 -2.50 8.94 -18.80
N ILE A 73 -2.20 7.95 -17.95
CA ILE A 73 -3.22 7.07 -17.36
C ILE A 73 -4.17 7.93 -16.53
N ASN A 74 -5.45 7.94 -16.91
CA ASN A 74 -6.50 8.66 -16.20
C ASN A 74 -6.98 7.89 -14.97
N HIS A 75 -6.21 7.97 -13.90
CA HIS A 75 -6.53 7.36 -12.60
C HIS A 75 -5.96 8.21 -11.47
N GLN A 76 -6.70 8.34 -10.35
CA GLN A 76 -6.37 9.25 -9.25
C GLN A 76 -5.58 8.61 -8.11
N GLU A 77 -5.27 7.30 -8.16
CA GLU A 77 -4.52 6.60 -7.11
C GLU A 77 -3.45 5.71 -7.77
N LYS A 78 -2.50 6.37 -8.47
CA LYS A 78 -1.31 5.73 -9.05
C LYS A 78 -0.22 5.61 -7.99
N VAL A 79 0.27 4.39 -7.75
CA VAL A 79 1.28 4.07 -6.73
C VAL A 79 2.61 3.71 -7.40
N GLY A 80 3.65 4.50 -7.17
CA GLY A 80 5.02 4.13 -7.53
C GLY A 80 5.68 3.31 -6.42
N VAL A 81 6.20 2.13 -6.75
CA VAL A 81 6.89 1.24 -5.80
C VAL A 81 8.39 1.34 -6.01
N PHE A 82 9.12 1.71 -4.97
CA PHE A 82 10.57 1.91 -4.96
C PHE A 82 11.25 1.01 -3.93
N VAL A 83 12.50 0.65 -4.18
CA VAL A 83 13.33 -0.20 -3.30
C VAL A 83 14.71 0.44 -3.19
N ASN A 84 15.00 1.04 -2.04
CA ASN A 84 16.28 1.68 -1.74
C ASN A 84 16.75 2.67 -2.83
N GLU A 85 15.79 3.43 -3.39
CA GLU A 85 16.06 4.39 -4.46
C GLU A 85 16.45 5.76 -3.89
N LYS A 86 17.13 6.57 -4.68
CA LYS A 86 17.53 7.94 -4.31
C LYS A 86 16.31 8.85 -4.26
N ILE A 87 16.32 9.78 -3.31
CA ILE A 87 15.23 10.74 -3.11
C ILE A 87 14.96 11.53 -4.39
N GLU A 88 16.01 12.01 -5.05
CA GLU A 88 15.91 12.81 -6.27
C GLU A 88 15.20 12.02 -7.40
N THR A 89 15.52 10.73 -7.53
CA THR A 89 14.87 9.85 -8.52
C THR A 89 13.41 9.62 -8.19
N ILE A 90 13.09 9.37 -6.90
CA ILE A 90 11.71 9.18 -6.44
C ILE A 90 10.87 10.44 -6.75
N VAL A 91 11.39 11.62 -6.40
CA VAL A 91 10.71 12.92 -6.62
C VAL A 91 10.49 13.15 -8.10
N GLU A 92 11.53 12.98 -8.93
CA GLU A 92 11.45 13.16 -10.37
C GLU A 92 10.39 12.26 -11.02
N ILE A 93 10.39 10.95 -10.66
CA ILE A 93 9.42 9.99 -11.20
C ILE A 93 8.01 10.30 -10.69
N ALA A 94 7.88 10.70 -9.43
CA ALA A 94 6.58 11.06 -8.85
C ALA A 94 5.95 12.24 -9.60
N GLU A 95 6.72 13.28 -9.88
CA GLU A 95 6.26 14.47 -10.60
C GLU A 95 5.95 14.16 -12.07
N LYS A 96 6.90 13.58 -12.80
CA LYS A 96 6.75 13.29 -14.23
C LYS A 96 5.65 12.26 -14.51
N GLY A 97 5.57 11.20 -13.70
CA GLY A 97 4.56 10.14 -13.79
C GLY A 97 3.19 10.54 -13.22
N LYS A 98 3.09 11.73 -12.58
CA LYS A 98 1.91 12.19 -11.85
C LYS A 98 1.41 11.11 -10.88
N LEU A 99 2.33 10.59 -10.06
CA LEU A 99 2.01 9.59 -9.06
C LEU A 99 1.28 10.24 -7.87
N ASN A 100 0.34 9.51 -7.29
CA ASN A 100 -0.44 9.97 -6.15
C ASN A 100 0.09 9.39 -4.83
N LEU A 101 0.75 8.21 -4.91
CA LEU A 101 1.36 7.56 -3.75
C LEU A 101 2.76 7.04 -4.09
N ILE A 102 3.63 7.09 -3.08
CA ILE A 102 4.97 6.47 -3.11
C ILE A 102 4.98 5.33 -2.11
N GLN A 103 5.27 4.11 -2.57
CA GLN A 103 5.45 2.94 -1.72
C GLN A 103 6.94 2.64 -1.57
N LEU A 104 7.45 2.74 -0.35
CA LEU A 104 8.82 2.45 0.03
C LEU A 104 8.91 0.99 0.48
N HIS A 105 9.48 0.13 -0.37
CA HIS A 105 9.47 -1.33 -0.22
C HIS A 105 10.83 -1.92 0.16
N GLY A 106 11.83 -1.07 0.30
CA GLY A 106 13.20 -1.43 0.69
C GLY A 106 13.44 -1.36 2.19
N ASP A 107 14.63 -0.92 2.54
CA ASP A 107 15.10 -0.72 3.93
C ASP A 107 15.20 0.79 4.26
N GLU A 108 14.34 1.59 3.61
CA GLU A 108 14.32 3.04 3.80
C GLU A 108 14.05 3.38 5.27
N ASP A 109 15.00 4.09 5.90
CA ASP A 109 14.91 4.52 7.29
C ASP A 109 14.04 5.78 7.45
N ASP A 110 13.72 6.12 8.70
CA ASP A 110 12.87 7.26 9.02
C ASP A 110 13.52 8.60 8.65
N SER A 111 14.87 8.67 8.59
CA SER A 111 15.61 9.86 8.17
C SER A 111 15.39 10.11 6.67
N LEU A 112 15.55 9.08 5.84
CA LEU A 112 15.27 9.15 4.40
C LEU A 112 13.81 9.53 4.14
N ILE A 113 12.87 8.90 4.85
CA ILE A 113 11.43 9.16 4.68
C ILE A 113 11.09 10.61 5.04
N THR A 114 11.67 11.12 6.13
CA THR A 114 11.49 12.51 6.55
C THR A 114 12.03 13.50 5.52
N GLU A 115 13.20 13.22 4.95
CA GLU A 115 13.79 14.07 3.91
C GLU A 115 13.00 13.99 2.59
N LEU A 116 12.59 12.79 2.19
CA LEU A 116 11.72 12.59 1.02
C LEU A 116 10.41 13.40 1.17
N ARG A 117 9.79 13.38 2.35
CA ARG A 117 8.54 14.13 2.58
C ARG A 117 8.69 15.63 2.35
N LYS A 118 9.84 16.23 2.66
CA LYS A 118 10.10 17.65 2.46
C LYS A 118 10.18 18.03 0.98
N GLN A 119 10.60 17.09 0.12
CA GLN A 119 10.83 17.33 -1.31
C GLN A 119 9.65 16.91 -2.18
N LEU A 120 8.80 15.97 -1.70
CA LEU A 120 7.60 15.56 -2.42
C LEU A 120 6.50 16.64 -2.35
N ASN A 121 5.68 16.72 -3.40
CA ASN A 121 4.43 17.46 -3.35
C ASN A 121 3.62 17.01 -2.12
N PRO A 122 3.07 17.93 -1.30
CA PRO A 122 2.30 17.59 -0.10
C PRO A 122 1.12 16.65 -0.35
N ASP A 123 0.51 16.69 -1.53
CA ASP A 123 -0.63 15.85 -1.89
C ASP A 123 -0.24 14.38 -2.19
N VAL A 124 1.04 14.11 -2.47
CA VAL A 124 1.54 12.74 -2.69
C VAL A 124 1.68 12.02 -1.36
N LYS A 125 0.97 10.92 -1.19
CA LYS A 125 0.97 10.12 0.04
C LYS A 125 2.15 9.13 0.06
N ILE A 126 2.61 8.75 1.26
CA ILE A 126 3.69 7.78 1.45
C ILE A 126 3.15 6.52 2.13
N ILE A 127 3.45 5.36 1.57
CA ILE A 127 3.20 4.03 2.12
C ILE A 127 4.55 3.45 2.58
N LYS A 128 4.70 3.15 3.88
CA LYS A 128 5.86 2.44 4.43
C LYS A 128 5.58 0.95 4.50
N VAL A 129 6.41 0.14 3.84
CA VAL A 129 6.27 -1.32 3.89
C VAL A 129 6.92 -1.86 5.17
N ILE A 130 6.21 -2.76 5.85
CA ILE A 130 6.71 -3.57 6.98
C ILE A 130 6.72 -5.03 6.51
N ARG A 131 7.92 -5.55 6.26
CA ARG A 131 8.09 -6.94 5.82
C ARG A 131 8.08 -7.87 7.02
N ILE A 132 7.26 -8.92 6.94
CA ILE A 132 7.03 -9.93 7.99
C ILE A 132 7.69 -11.23 7.57
N GLY A 133 8.72 -11.64 8.31
CA GLY A 133 9.44 -12.89 8.10
C GLY A 133 8.78 -14.07 8.83
N ASN A 134 9.50 -15.20 8.86
CA ASN A 134 9.00 -16.44 9.46
C ASN A 134 9.17 -16.47 10.99
N ASN A 135 9.99 -15.60 11.59
CA ASN A 135 10.22 -15.55 13.03
C ASN A 135 9.21 -14.61 13.70
N THR A 136 8.19 -15.18 14.32
CA THR A 136 7.10 -14.44 14.97
C THR A 136 7.61 -13.52 16.10
N ALA A 137 8.59 -13.94 16.90
CA ALA A 137 9.12 -13.11 18.01
C ALA A 137 9.86 -11.88 17.48
N GLU A 138 10.72 -12.07 16.47
CA GLU A 138 11.45 -10.98 15.82
C GLU A 138 10.51 -9.99 15.12
N ASN A 139 9.46 -10.51 14.46
CA ASN A 139 8.44 -9.68 13.82
C ASN A 139 7.71 -8.81 14.85
N LYS A 140 7.32 -9.38 16.00
CA LYS A 140 6.66 -8.63 17.08
C LYS A 140 7.53 -7.51 17.62
N GLU A 141 8.80 -7.79 17.88
CA GLU A 141 9.76 -6.79 18.34
C GLU A 141 9.93 -5.65 17.31
N LYS A 142 10.10 -6.02 16.03
CA LYS A 142 10.23 -5.08 14.92
C LYS A 142 9.00 -4.17 14.78
N ILE A 143 7.79 -4.73 14.79
CA ILE A 143 6.55 -3.97 14.66
C ILE A 143 6.37 -3.05 15.87
N ALA A 144 6.56 -3.58 17.09
CA ALA A 144 6.45 -2.80 18.31
C ALA A 144 7.42 -1.61 18.31
N LYS A 145 8.66 -1.80 17.85
CA LYS A 145 9.65 -0.72 17.72
C LYS A 145 9.17 0.34 16.73
N ILE A 146 8.71 -0.04 15.54
CA ILE A 146 8.22 0.89 14.52
C ILE A 146 7.08 1.75 15.07
N PHE A 147 6.14 1.15 15.82
CA PHE A 147 4.99 1.89 16.36
C PHE A 147 5.36 2.77 17.58
N ASN A 148 6.31 2.32 18.41
CA ASN A 148 6.76 3.10 19.56
C ASN A 148 7.67 4.28 19.17
N ASP A 149 8.53 4.09 18.16
CA ASP A 149 9.43 5.14 17.66
C ASP A 149 8.65 6.21 16.86
N ASN A 150 7.44 5.87 16.39
CA ASN A 150 6.53 6.77 15.69
C ASN A 150 5.21 6.95 16.48
N PRO A 151 5.25 7.60 17.68
CA PRO A 151 4.03 7.87 18.43
C PRO A 151 3.09 8.74 17.58
N ALA A 152 1.83 8.37 17.53
CA ALA A 152 0.79 8.95 16.69
C ALA A 152 0.46 10.42 17.02
N THR A 153 1.39 11.31 16.77
CA THR A 153 1.10 12.73 16.56
C THR A 153 0.74 12.89 15.07
N TYR A 154 -0.46 12.53 14.72
CA TYR A 154 -1.01 12.37 13.36
C TYR A 154 -0.74 13.53 12.39
N ASN A 155 -0.36 14.71 12.88
CA ASN A 155 -0.09 15.90 12.05
C ASN A 155 1.36 16.10 11.63
N LEU A 156 2.30 15.24 12.08
CA LEU A 156 3.72 15.38 11.79
C LEU A 156 4.37 14.10 11.25
N GLN A 157 3.60 13.04 11.03
CA GLN A 157 4.15 11.81 10.46
C GLN A 157 4.41 11.99 8.96
N PRO A 158 5.61 11.63 8.47
CA PRO A 158 5.93 11.72 7.06
C PRO A 158 5.19 10.68 6.20
N ILE A 159 4.60 9.64 6.83
CA ILE A 159 3.90 8.53 6.18
C ILE A 159 2.38 8.62 6.39
N ASN A 160 1.61 8.08 5.42
CA ASN A 160 0.15 8.09 5.45
C ASN A 160 -0.43 6.70 5.70
N PHE A 161 0.29 5.64 5.28
CA PHE A 161 -0.15 4.26 5.36
C PHE A 161 1.01 3.33 5.72
N TYR A 162 0.68 2.23 6.38
CA TYR A 162 1.54 1.04 6.39
C TYR A 162 1.12 0.06 5.30
N LEU A 163 2.04 -0.79 4.87
CA LEU A 163 1.75 -1.98 4.08
C LEU A 163 2.47 -3.17 4.72
N PHE A 164 1.72 -4.19 5.13
CA PHE A 164 2.29 -5.43 5.63
C PHE A 164 2.44 -6.43 4.50
N ASP A 165 3.68 -6.84 4.22
CA ASP A 165 4.00 -7.83 3.19
C ASP A 165 4.83 -8.97 3.78
N THR A 166 4.80 -10.13 3.14
CA THR A 166 5.67 -11.25 3.52
C THR A 166 7.13 -10.94 3.17
N ASP A 167 8.04 -11.12 4.13
CA ASP A 167 9.46 -10.97 3.85
C ASP A 167 9.95 -12.07 2.91
N SER A 168 10.48 -11.66 1.78
CA SER A 168 11.13 -12.54 0.82
C SER A 168 12.52 -11.97 0.52
N LYS A 169 13.54 -12.84 0.50
CA LYS A 169 14.91 -12.45 0.17
C LYS A 169 15.06 -11.77 -1.20
N ALA A 170 14.02 -11.78 -2.02
CA ALA A 170 14.01 -11.28 -3.40
C ALA A 170 13.19 -10.01 -3.61
N PHE A 171 12.83 -9.26 -2.55
CA PHE A 171 11.98 -8.05 -2.67
C PHE A 171 10.79 -8.24 -3.64
N GLY A 172 9.82 -9.06 -3.22
CA GLY A 172 8.52 -9.16 -3.92
C GLY A 172 8.12 -10.57 -4.34
N GLY A 173 6.81 -10.81 -4.25
CA GLY A 173 6.06 -11.80 -5.02
C GLY A 173 6.40 -13.27 -4.89
N THR A 174 6.86 -13.77 -3.74
CA THR A 174 7.10 -15.23 -3.54
C THR A 174 5.82 -16.03 -3.35
N GLY A 175 4.69 -15.35 -3.11
CA GLY A 175 3.41 -16.00 -2.83
C GLY A 175 3.35 -16.74 -1.49
N GLN A 176 4.36 -16.59 -0.63
CA GLN A 176 4.31 -17.08 0.74
C GLN A 176 3.45 -16.17 1.60
N LEU A 177 2.83 -16.74 2.62
CA LEU A 177 1.94 -16.04 3.55
C LEU A 177 2.63 -15.89 4.90
N PHE A 178 2.55 -14.74 5.51
CA PHE A 178 2.70 -14.64 6.96
C PHE A 178 1.35 -14.87 7.65
N ASP A 179 1.37 -15.25 8.91
CA ASP A 179 0.13 -15.37 9.68
C ASP A 179 -0.45 -13.98 9.98
N TRP A 180 -1.54 -13.61 9.29
CA TRP A 180 -2.21 -12.33 9.47
C TRP A 180 -2.71 -12.09 10.90
N ASN A 181 -2.98 -13.14 11.68
CA ASN A 181 -3.38 -13.00 13.08
C ASN A 181 -2.32 -12.31 13.94
N LEU A 182 -1.04 -12.30 13.50
CA LEU A 182 0.01 -11.53 14.15
C LEU A 182 -0.37 -10.06 14.32
N LEU A 183 -1.11 -9.49 13.37
CA LEU A 183 -1.53 -8.09 13.40
C LEU A 183 -2.53 -7.81 14.54
N ASN A 184 -3.21 -8.83 15.07
CA ASN A 184 -4.14 -8.70 16.19
C ASN A 184 -3.46 -8.40 17.54
N ASP A 185 -2.14 -8.54 17.61
CA ASP A 185 -1.36 -8.23 18.82
C ASP A 185 -1.03 -6.75 18.94
N PHE A 186 -1.38 -5.92 17.94
CA PHE A 186 -1.02 -4.52 17.88
C PHE A 186 -2.23 -3.61 17.65
N ASP A 187 -2.14 -2.39 18.20
CA ASP A 187 -2.98 -1.27 17.79
C ASP A 187 -2.24 -0.53 16.67
N ILE A 188 -2.65 -0.80 15.43
CA ILE A 188 -1.99 -0.23 14.24
C ILE A 188 -2.38 1.24 14.12
N PRO A 189 -1.40 2.19 14.21
CA PRO A 189 -1.72 3.60 14.38
C PRO A 189 -2.15 4.33 13.10
N LEU A 190 -1.94 3.73 11.94
CA LEU A 190 -2.33 4.27 10.62
C LEU A 190 -3.15 3.25 9.84
N PRO A 191 -3.98 3.70 8.87
CA PRO A 191 -4.59 2.78 7.92
C PRO A 191 -3.52 1.95 7.22
N TYR A 192 -3.84 0.69 6.90
CA TYR A 192 -2.85 -0.20 6.32
C TYR A 192 -3.35 -0.99 5.12
N PHE A 193 -2.42 -1.29 4.23
CA PHE A 193 -2.57 -2.25 3.14
C PHE A 193 -2.12 -3.62 3.62
N LEU A 194 -2.91 -4.65 3.31
CA LEU A 194 -2.52 -6.04 3.52
C LEU A 194 -2.01 -6.61 2.20
N SER A 195 -0.81 -7.20 2.21
CA SER A 195 -0.16 -7.81 1.06
C SER A 195 0.38 -9.20 1.44
N GLY A 196 1.15 -9.82 0.56
CA GLY A 196 1.81 -11.11 0.81
C GLY A 196 0.92 -12.32 0.54
N GLY A 197 0.88 -12.78 -0.71
CA GLY A 197 0.26 -14.04 -1.10
C GLY A 197 -1.26 -14.10 -1.04
N ILE A 198 -1.94 -12.96 -1.03
CA ILE A 198 -3.41 -12.90 -1.08
C ILE A 198 -3.93 -13.67 -2.30
N SER A 199 -4.97 -14.46 -2.09
CA SER A 199 -5.65 -15.26 -3.12
C SER A 199 -7.10 -15.53 -2.73
N GLU A 200 -7.84 -16.14 -3.64
CA GLU A 200 -9.24 -16.57 -3.40
C GLU A 200 -9.35 -17.58 -2.24
N GLU A 201 -8.28 -18.36 -2.00
CA GLU A 201 -8.26 -19.43 -1.00
C GLU A 201 -8.16 -18.89 0.42
N ASN A 202 -7.48 -17.73 0.59
CA ASN A 202 -7.13 -17.22 1.94
C ASN A 202 -7.82 -15.90 2.31
N ILE A 203 -8.49 -15.22 1.37
CA ILE A 203 -9.08 -13.90 1.63
C ILE A 203 -10.05 -13.89 2.81
N LYS A 204 -10.74 -14.99 3.08
CA LYS A 204 -11.65 -15.12 4.22
C LYS A 204 -10.95 -15.03 5.58
N ASN A 205 -9.64 -15.33 5.65
CA ASN A 205 -8.88 -15.21 6.90
C ASN A 205 -8.82 -13.75 7.41
N MET A 206 -9.03 -12.78 6.52
CA MET A 206 -9.14 -11.37 6.88
C MET A 206 -10.28 -11.10 7.87
N GLU A 207 -11.31 -11.94 7.90
CA GLU A 207 -12.42 -11.80 8.86
C GLU A 207 -11.97 -11.94 10.30
N GLY A 208 -10.88 -12.67 10.57
CA GLY A 208 -10.25 -12.83 11.90
C GLY A 208 -9.45 -11.63 12.38
N LEU A 209 -9.18 -10.62 11.53
CA LEU A 209 -8.44 -9.43 11.92
C LEU A 209 -9.31 -8.50 12.76
N LYS A 210 -8.78 -7.99 13.90
CA LYS A 210 -9.44 -7.01 14.78
C LYS A 210 -9.58 -5.66 14.06
N GLN A 211 -8.47 -5.12 13.56
CA GLN A 211 -8.44 -3.95 12.68
C GLN A 211 -8.47 -4.44 11.24
N LYS A 212 -9.44 -4.00 10.46
CA LYS A 212 -9.56 -4.40 9.06
C LYS A 212 -8.56 -3.60 8.20
N PRO A 213 -7.97 -4.22 7.17
CA PRO A 213 -7.11 -3.48 6.23
C PRO A 213 -7.94 -2.42 5.47
N PHE A 214 -7.33 -1.26 5.27
CA PHE A 214 -7.86 -0.22 4.40
C PHE A 214 -7.92 -0.70 2.94
N ALA A 215 -6.87 -1.41 2.50
CA ALA A 215 -6.78 -1.96 1.15
C ALA A 215 -6.08 -3.33 1.14
N LEU A 216 -6.37 -4.10 0.10
CA LEU A 216 -5.69 -5.35 -0.25
C LEU A 216 -4.73 -5.06 -1.41
N ASP A 217 -3.48 -5.48 -1.29
CA ASP A 217 -2.47 -5.36 -2.33
C ASP A 217 -2.20 -6.72 -2.98
N ILE A 218 -2.68 -6.91 -4.20
CA ILE A 218 -2.51 -8.17 -4.95
C ILE A 218 -1.48 -8.00 -6.07
N ASN A 219 -0.74 -9.07 -6.35
CA ASN A 219 0.28 -9.09 -7.40
C ASN A 219 0.41 -10.49 -8.02
N SER A 220 1.43 -11.26 -7.65
CA SER A 220 1.89 -12.49 -8.35
C SER A 220 0.86 -13.62 -8.42
N LYS A 221 -0.09 -13.71 -7.48
CA LYS A 221 -1.15 -14.74 -7.51
C LYS A 221 -2.21 -14.46 -8.58
N PHE A 222 -2.22 -13.26 -9.15
CA PHE A 222 -3.17 -12.79 -10.14
C PHE A 222 -2.49 -12.47 -11.48
N GLU A 223 -1.47 -13.26 -11.83
CA GLU A 223 -0.71 -13.14 -13.07
C GLU A 223 -0.67 -14.46 -13.84
N ILE A 224 -0.61 -14.34 -15.15
CA ILE A 224 -0.31 -15.44 -16.08
C ILE A 224 1.22 -15.59 -16.15
N ALA A 225 1.93 -14.48 -16.22
CA ALA A 225 3.37 -14.35 -16.16
C ALA A 225 3.73 -13.04 -15.42
N PRO A 226 4.97 -12.84 -14.91
CA PRO A 226 5.34 -11.61 -14.25
C PRO A 226 5.01 -10.36 -15.08
N GLY A 227 4.13 -9.49 -14.56
CA GLY A 227 3.64 -8.28 -15.25
C GLY A 227 2.44 -8.49 -16.17
N ASP A 228 2.06 -9.73 -16.46
CA ASP A 228 0.88 -10.08 -17.28
C ASP A 228 -0.29 -10.49 -16.37
N LYS A 229 -1.24 -9.59 -16.13
CA LYS A 229 -2.35 -9.79 -15.18
C LYS A 229 -3.48 -10.63 -15.77
N ASP A 230 -3.96 -11.59 -14.99
CA ASP A 230 -5.23 -12.25 -15.24
C ASP A 230 -6.39 -11.35 -14.76
N VAL A 231 -6.80 -10.40 -15.61
CA VAL A 231 -7.85 -9.42 -15.27
C VAL A 231 -9.20 -10.11 -14.99
N ASN A 232 -9.50 -11.22 -15.68
CA ASN A 232 -10.72 -11.99 -15.42
C ASN A 232 -10.72 -12.59 -14.01
N ARG A 233 -9.58 -13.10 -13.55
CA ARG A 233 -9.40 -13.61 -12.20
C ARG A 233 -9.51 -12.49 -11.18
N ILE A 234 -8.91 -11.32 -11.43
CA ILE A 234 -9.02 -10.14 -10.57
C ILE A 234 -10.47 -9.68 -10.44
N LYS A 235 -11.21 -9.64 -11.56
CA LYS A 235 -12.63 -9.29 -11.59
C LYS A 235 -13.46 -10.24 -10.71
N LYS A 236 -13.24 -11.55 -10.81
CA LYS A 236 -13.89 -12.55 -9.95
C LYS A 236 -13.50 -12.36 -8.49
N PHE A 237 -12.21 -12.18 -8.20
CA PHE A 237 -11.70 -11.96 -6.84
C PHE A 237 -12.37 -10.76 -6.18
N LYS A 238 -12.54 -9.66 -6.90
CA LYS A 238 -13.20 -8.45 -6.39
C LYS A 238 -14.62 -8.72 -5.88
N THR A 239 -15.34 -9.70 -6.44
CA THR A 239 -16.70 -10.05 -6.00
C THR A 239 -16.76 -10.85 -4.70
N ILE A 240 -15.65 -11.48 -4.30
CA ILE A 240 -15.57 -12.33 -3.10
C ILE A 240 -14.84 -11.67 -1.93
N ILE A 241 -14.33 -10.45 -2.10
CA ILE A 241 -13.73 -9.68 -1.01
C ILE A 241 -14.79 -9.48 0.09
N PRO A 242 -14.51 -9.89 1.35
CA PRO A 242 -15.46 -9.75 2.45
C PRO A 242 -15.85 -8.29 2.66
N LYS A 243 -17.15 -8.06 2.86
CA LYS A 243 -17.68 -6.74 3.19
C LYS A 243 -17.64 -6.53 4.70
N SER A 244 -17.33 -5.32 5.14
CA SER A 244 -17.42 -4.99 6.55
C SER A 244 -18.89 -5.03 7.02
N PRO A 245 -19.22 -5.74 8.11
CA PRO A 245 -20.62 -5.87 8.58
C PRO A 245 -21.27 -4.52 8.93
N ASN A 246 -20.45 -3.51 9.25
CA ASN A 246 -20.92 -2.22 9.77
C ASN A 246 -20.68 -1.04 8.82
N GLY A 247 -20.25 -1.28 7.58
CA GLY A 247 -20.02 -0.20 6.60
C GLY A 247 -18.94 0.81 6.97
N THR A 248 -18.09 0.50 7.97
CA THR A 248 -16.99 1.36 8.44
C THR A 248 -15.70 0.53 8.47
N ILE A 249 -14.74 0.93 7.70
CA ILE A 249 -13.34 0.45 7.76
C ILE A 249 -12.50 1.62 8.26
#